data_450e795cf30bbb2fdf054238be975e12
#
_entry.id   450e795cf30bbb2fdf054238be975e12
#
_cell.length_a   1.000
_cell.length_b   1.000
_cell.length_c   1.000
_cell.angle_alpha   90.00
_cell.angle_beta   90.00
_cell.angle_gamma   90.00
#
_symmetry.space_group_name_H-M   'P 1'
#
loop_
_entity.id
_entity.type
_entity.pdbx_description
1 polymer ?
#
loop_
_entity_poly.entity_id
_entity_poly.type
_entity_poly.pdbx_seq_one_letter_code
_entity_poly.pdbx_strand_id
1 'polypeptide(L)'
;MNITLAIILTSVAIIIATLVPTYLISRKKKATADDWAIANRELPIYVVVGTQFASVIGGGVLVGHLANAYTNGIGIVIYGILMVTPFLLLAFLAKWMRKNQFSTIPDIFKKLSNNNKFIIILASIMTMLFPFGWITSQITAFGSIYAELTGINYTALCIVFALVSLLFIMPAGLKTVAWTDFIFACFMVVMLIITAVYGTKLAGGFTGIASNVEPNLISLSDSFQKIGLATILLWLFAILPGGLTNQLYYQRICAIKDEKQVNKSLILSAIVSFVGFLWAVYMGVTIQSINPAIEASAATGWFMSQLPLVLLAGFAGLIFATMMSTVSSAVQSIVVNISRDIVNVVKPGMNEKQILNLSRIFSVITVAVALVMCLIFTDTLTWLVATAGFSAATLLCPIFVGFILKEKNFLTNFGIGLSMIMGIVGASIGLMLDTIFNYAIIGILFSLAGLLVGSAVTRKNYNYQRRNIETEERILKEEY
;
A
#
# COMPACT_ATOMS: atom_id res chain seq x y z
N MET A 1 -19.85 9.37 30.34
CA MET A 1 -19.95 9.63 28.89
C MET A 1 -20.12 8.28 28.20
N ASN A 2 -21.08 8.16 27.32
CA ASN A 2 -21.31 6.90 26.59
C ASN A 2 -20.09 6.65 25.67
N ILE A 3 -19.67 5.38 25.53
CA ILE A 3 -18.54 4.94 24.70
C ILE A 3 -18.69 5.47 23.26
N THR A 4 -19.89 5.32 22.69
CA THR A 4 -20.22 5.81 21.35
C THR A 4 -19.98 7.32 21.20
N LEU A 5 -20.40 8.11 22.21
CA LEU A 5 -20.18 9.56 22.21
C LEU A 5 -18.69 9.92 22.31
N ALA A 6 -17.91 9.18 23.12
CA ALA A 6 -16.47 9.38 23.24
C ALA A 6 -15.76 9.12 21.89
N ILE A 7 -16.11 8.03 21.20
CA ILE A 7 -15.58 7.68 19.90
C ILE A 7 -15.91 8.75 18.86
N ILE A 8 -17.17 9.18 18.78
CA ILE A 8 -17.60 10.23 17.84
C ILE A 8 -16.84 11.53 18.09
N LEU A 9 -16.78 12.00 19.35
CA LEU A 9 -16.09 13.24 19.69
C LEU A 9 -14.60 13.18 19.34
N THR A 10 -13.93 12.05 19.61
CA THR A 10 -12.51 11.88 19.28
C THR A 10 -12.29 11.83 17.77
N SER A 11 -13.13 11.11 17.04
CA SER A 11 -13.07 11.09 15.57
C SER A 11 -13.27 12.48 14.97
N VAL A 12 -14.26 13.24 15.46
CA VAL A 12 -14.50 14.63 15.03
C VAL A 12 -13.31 15.52 15.39
N ALA A 13 -12.74 15.40 16.60
CA ALA A 13 -11.57 16.15 17.00
C ALA A 13 -10.36 15.90 16.09
N ILE A 14 -10.13 14.65 15.71
CA ILE A 14 -9.07 14.26 14.76
C ILE A 14 -9.34 14.82 13.37
N ILE A 15 -10.58 14.74 12.89
CA ILE A 15 -10.98 15.34 11.62
C ILE A 15 -10.65 16.83 11.62
N ILE A 16 -11.05 17.56 12.64
CA ILE A 16 -10.78 19.01 12.76
C ILE A 16 -9.28 19.28 12.86
N ALA A 17 -8.56 18.54 13.73
CA ALA A 17 -7.13 18.70 13.94
C ALA A 17 -6.29 18.42 12.69
N THR A 18 -6.81 17.66 11.75
CA THR A 18 -6.14 17.34 10.48
C THR A 18 -6.62 18.18 9.31
N LEU A 19 -7.91 18.49 9.22
CA LEU A 19 -8.43 19.36 8.14
C LEU A 19 -7.90 20.78 8.24
N VAL A 20 -7.70 21.31 9.46
CA VAL A 20 -7.20 22.69 9.65
C VAL A 20 -5.77 22.85 9.12
N PRO A 21 -4.76 22.04 9.53
CA PRO A 21 -3.42 22.10 8.95
C PRO A 21 -3.42 21.83 7.45
N THR A 22 -4.20 20.85 6.99
CA THR A 22 -4.34 20.51 5.57
C THR A 22 -4.83 21.69 4.76
N TYR A 23 -5.86 22.36 5.23
CA TYR A 23 -6.40 23.57 4.59
C TYR A 23 -5.38 24.71 4.57
N LEU A 24 -4.67 24.95 5.67
CA LEU A 24 -3.65 25.98 5.77
C LEU A 24 -2.44 25.74 4.85
N ILE A 25 -2.02 24.47 4.70
CA ILE A 25 -0.94 24.07 3.79
C ILE A 25 -1.38 24.22 2.34
N SER A 26 -2.61 23.79 2.00
CA SER A 26 -3.13 23.84 0.63
C SER A 26 -3.42 25.25 0.13
N ARG A 27 -3.75 26.19 1.03
CA ARG A 27 -4.10 27.59 0.69
C ARG A 27 -2.90 28.43 0.24
N LYS A 28 -1.68 28.05 0.60
CA LYS A 28 -0.48 28.88 0.41
C LYS A 28 0.10 28.90 -1.00
N LYS A 29 -0.21 27.95 -1.89
CA LYS A 29 0.25 27.92 -3.28
C LYS A 29 -0.81 27.32 -4.20
N LYS A 30 -0.90 27.79 -5.46
CA LYS A 30 -1.66 27.11 -6.50
C LYS A 30 -1.00 25.76 -6.75
N ALA A 31 -1.71 24.65 -6.50
CA ALA A 31 -1.20 23.31 -6.74
C ALA A 31 -0.92 23.11 -8.24
N THR A 32 0.30 22.74 -8.57
CA THR A 32 0.67 22.25 -9.90
C THR A 32 0.42 20.75 -9.99
N ALA A 33 0.42 20.19 -11.21
CA ALA A 33 0.28 18.76 -11.39
C ALA A 33 1.44 17.97 -10.72
N ASP A 34 2.65 18.54 -10.70
CA ASP A 34 3.81 17.95 -10.03
C ASP A 34 3.74 18.10 -8.50
N ASP A 35 3.20 19.20 -7.97
CA ASP A 35 2.93 19.34 -6.53
C ASP A 35 1.91 18.30 -6.08
N TRP A 36 0.87 18.10 -6.88
CA TRP A 36 -0.14 17.08 -6.64
C TRP A 36 0.45 15.66 -6.64
N ALA A 37 1.29 15.34 -7.63
CA ALA A 37 1.77 13.96 -7.83
C ALA A 37 2.93 13.58 -6.91
N ILE A 38 3.91 14.46 -6.72
CA ILE A 38 5.21 14.16 -6.07
C ILE A 38 5.69 15.28 -5.14
N ALA A 39 4.79 16.18 -4.70
CA ALA A 39 5.09 17.29 -3.79
C ALA A 39 6.29 18.14 -4.27
N ASN A 40 6.42 18.37 -5.59
CA ASN A 40 7.54 19.08 -6.22
C ASN A 40 8.94 18.56 -5.80
N ARG A 41 9.05 17.33 -5.32
CA ARG A 41 10.29 16.73 -4.78
C ARG A 41 10.88 17.52 -3.60
N GLU A 42 10.03 18.06 -2.73
CA GLU A 42 10.44 18.94 -1.62
C GLU A 42 10.27 18.29 -0.24
N LEU A 43 9.86 17.01 -0.15
CA LEU A 43 9.60 16.38 1.14
C LEU A 43 10.90 16.08 1.90
N PRO A 44 10.99 16.52 3.17
CA PRO A 44 12.11 16.15 4.03
C PRO A 44 12.02 14.67 4.45
N ILE A 45 13.17 14.07 4.77
CA ILE A 45 13.28 12.64 5.09
C ILE A 45 12.33 12.18 6.20
N TYR A 46 12.17 12.94 7.27
CA TYR A 46 11.31 12.56 8.40
C TYR A 46 9.83 12.53 8.01
N VAL A 47 9.40 13.42 7.11
CA VAL A 47 8.03 13.40 6.57
C VAL A 47 7.84 12.17 5.67
N VAL A 48 8.83 11.83 4.84
CA VAL A 48 8.77 10.63 3.97
C VAL A 48 8.69 9.37 4.82
N VAL A 49 9.51 9.24 5.86
CA VAL A 49 9.46 8.10 6.79
C VAL A 49 8.11 8.03 7.50
N GLY A 50 7.61 9.17 8.01
CA GLY A 50 6.32 9.24 8.69
C GLY A 50 5.14 8.86 7.80
N THR A 51 5.09 9.39 6.55
CA THR A 51 4.00 9.05 5.62
C THR A 51 4.07 7.59 5.16
N GLN A 52 5.26 7.00 4.98
CA GLN A 52 5.40 5.59 4.66
C GLN A 52 4.93 4.70 5.81
N PHE A 53 5.35 5.00 7.05
CA PHE A 53 4.89 4.32 8.25
C PHE A 53 3.36 4.40 8.41
N ALA A 54 2.78 5.61 8.39
CA ALA A 54 1.35 5.81 8.56
C ALA A 54 0.50 5.16 7.45
N SER A 55 1.04 5.07 6.23
CA SER A 55 0.35 4.39 5.11
C SER A 55 0.38 2.87 5.23
N VAL A 56 1.45 2.28 5.80
CA VAL A 56 1.61 0.83 5.94
C VAL A 56 0.89 0.30 7.19
N ILE A 57 0.98 1.03 8.31
CA ILE A 57 0.33 0.65 9.56
C ILE A 57 -1.10 1.18 9.56
N GLY A 58 -1.97 0.52 8.83
CA GLY A 58 -3.40 0.82 8.74
C GLY A 58 -4.26 -0.19 9.48
N GLY A 59 -5.57 -0.19 9.19
CA GLY A 59 -6.53 -1.13 9.76
C GLY A 59 -6.19 -2.59 9.49
N GLY A 60 -5.57 -2.89 8.33
CA GLY A 60 -5.07 -4.23 8.03
C GLY A 60 -4.05 -4.75 9.04
N VAL A 61 -3.25 -3.85 9.65
CA VAL A 61 -2.29 -4.23 10.71
C VAL A 61 -2.96 -4.25 12.07
N LEU A 62 -3.68 -3.19 12.42
CA LEU A 62 -4.29 -3.06 13.75
C LEU A 62 -5.42 -4.07 14.01
N VAL A 63 -6.04 -4.58 12.95
CA VAL A 63 -7.13 -5.56 13.03
C VAL A 63 -6.69 -6.92 12.48
N GLY A 64 -6.38 -6.99 11.19
CA GLY A 64 -6.12 -8.25 10.49
C GLY A 64 -4.83 -8.93 10.95
N HIS A 65 -3.73 -8.18 11.08
CA HIS A 65 -2.46 -8.75 11.51
C HIS A 65 -2.47 -9.12 13.00
N LEU A 66 -3.11 -8.27 13.84
CA LEU A 66 -3.33 -8.56 15.25
C LEU A 66 -4.21 -9.81 15.43
N ALA A 67 -5.33 -9.93 14.70
CA ALA A 67 -6.21 -11.09 14.73
C ALA A 67 -5.48 -12.39 14.31
N ASN A 68 -4.64 -12.29 13.28
CA ASN A 68 -3.79 -13.41 12.86
C ASN A 68 -2.76 -13.81 13.94
N ALA A 69 -2.18 -12.83 14.65
CA ALA A 69 -1.26 -13.11 15.73
C ALA A 69 -1.98 -13.72 16.97
N TYR A 70 -3.20 -13.27 17.25
CA TYR A 70 -4.06 -13.88 18.27
C TYR A 70 -4.29 -15.37 17.99
N THR A 71 -4.53 -15.74 16.73
CA THR A 71 -4.80 -17.14 16.34
C THR A 71 -3.53 -17.96 16.19
N ASN A 72 -2.52 -17.42 15.49
CA ASN A 72 -1.35 -18.18 15.01
C ASN A 72 -0.06 -17.88 15.79
N GLY A 73 -0.09 -16.95 16.75
CA GLY A 73 1.04 -16.64 17.61
C GLY A 73 2.13 -15.80 16.93
N ILE A 74 3.34 -15.91 17.49
CA ILE A 74 4.49 -15.07 17.10
C ILE A 74 5.01 -15.31 15.68
N GLY A 75 4.72 -16.46 15.07
CA GLY A 75 5.14 -16.77 13.70
C GLY A 75 4.62 -15.79 12.66
N ILE A 76 3.55 -15.05 12.97
CA ILE A 76 3.02 -13.98 12.11
C ILE A 76 4.04 -12.85 11.87
N VAL A 77 5.10 -12.76 12.64
CA VAL A 77 6.22 -11.83 12.39
C VAL A 77 6.76 -11.93 10.96
N ILE A 78 6.68 -13.12 10.32
CA ILE A 78 7.12 -13.33 8.93
C ILE A 78 6.37 -12.42 7.96
N TYR A 79 5.05 -12.24 8.14
CA TYR A 79 4.27 -11.31 7.34
C TYR A 79 4.79 -9.87 7.44
N GLY A 80 5.09 -9.41 8.67
CA GLY A 80 5.68 -8.08 8.90
C GLY A 80 7.04 -7.92 8.22
N ILE A 81 7.91 -8.95 8.27
CA ILE A 81 9.19 -8.96 7.55
C ILE A 81 8.96 -8.83 6.04
N LEU A 82 8.04 -9.60 5.47
CA LEU A 82 7.73 -9.56 4.04
C LEU A 82 7.14 -8.22 3.60
N MET A 83 6.37 -7.55 4.46
CA MET A 83 5.81 -6.21 4.20
C MET A 83 6.85 -5.09 4.20
N VAL A 84 7.92 -5.19 5.00
CA VAL A 84 8.95 -4.14 5.07
C VAL A 84 10.14 -4.39 4.15
N THR A 85 10.38 -5.62 3.75
CA THR A 85 11.48 -5.99 2.83
C THR A 85 11.44 -5.23 1.50
N PRO A 86 10.28 -4.93 0.89
CA PRO A 86 10.22 -4.09 -0.32
C PRO A 86 10.90 -2.73 -0.18
N PHE A 87 10.87 -2.09 0.99
CA PHE A 87 11.60 -0.83 1.21
C PHE A 87 13.11 -1.01 0.99
N LEU A 88 13.68 -2.11 1.49
CA LEU A 88 15.10 -2.39 1.36
C LEU A 88 15.47 -2.75 -0.09
N LEU A 89 14.64 -3.54 -0.76
CA LEU A 89 14.88 -3.95 -2.14
C LEU A 89 14.69 -2.80 -3.14
N LEU A 90 13.76 -1.89 -2.90
CA LEU A 90 13.56 -0.70 -3.73
C LEU A 90 14.77 0.25 -3.71
N ALA A 91 15.65 0.16 -2.70
CA ALA A 91 16.89 0.92 -2.67
C ALA A 91 17.78 0.68 -3.91
N PHE A 92 17.73 -0.52 -4.52
CA PHE A 92 18.44 -0.82 -5.76
C PHE A 92 17.93 -0.02 -6.97
N LEU A 93 16.61 0.22 -7.03
CA LEU A 93 15.95 0.97 -8.11
C LEU A 93 15.96 2.48 -7.85
N ALA A 94 16.01 2.90 -6.59
CA ALA A 94 15.74 4.27 -6.17
C ALA A 94 16.64 5.31 -6.84
N LYS A 95 17.95 5.05 -6.93
CA LYS A 95 18.90 5.95 -7.62
C LYS A 95 18.60 6.08 -9.11
N TRP A 96 18.28 4.98 -9.78
CA TRP A 96 17.93 4.99 -11.19
C TRP A 96 16.62 5.76 -11.44
N MET A 97 15.62 5.56 -10.57
CA MET A 97 14.35 6.29 -10.65
C MET A 97 14.55 7.79 -10.51
N ARG A 98 15.37 8.22 -9.54
CA ARG A 98 15.67 9.64 -9.31
C ARG A 98 16.45 10.26 -10.46
N LYS A 99 17.47 9.57 -10.97
CA LYS A 99 18.26 10.02 -12.14
C LYS A 99 17.39 10.23 -13.39
N ASN A 100 16.37 9.41 -13.60
CA ASN A 100 15.45 9.51 -14.73
C ASN A 100 14.24 10.41 -14.46
N GLN A 101 14.17 11.07 -13.30
CA GLN A 101 13.07 11.97 -12.93
C GLN A 101 11.68 11.32 -12.98
N PHE A 102 11.58 9.99 -12.76
CA PHE A 102 10.31 9.29 -12.70
C PHE A 102 9.43 9.82 -11.56
N SER A 103 8.14 9.70 -11.72
CA SER A 103 7.14 10.10 -10.74
C SER A 103 6.20 8.95 -10.39
N THR A 104 6.03 8.02 -11.33
CA THR A 104 5.12 6.88 -11.23
C THR A 104 5.78 5.61 -11.77
N ILE A 105 5.22 4.44 -11.43
CA ILE A 105 5.63 3.16 -12.04
C ILE A 105 5.40 3.19 -13.57
N PRO A 106 4.27 3.68 -14.11
CA PRO A 106 4.11 3.84 -15.55
C PRO A 106 5.20 4.63 -16.26
N ASP A 107 5.89 5.58 -15.58
CA ASP A 107 7.03 6.30 -16.18
C ASP A 107 8.22 5.35 -16.46
N ILE A 108 8.38 4.29 -15.67
CA ILE A 108 9.37 3.23 -15.96
C ILE A 108 9.02 2.55 -17.28
N PHE A 109 7.74 2.23 -17.47
CA PHE A 109 7.26 1.60 -18.70
C PHE A 109 7.32 2.54 -19.91
N LYS A 110 7.08 3.84 -19.75
CA LYS A 110 7.31 4.85 -20.82
C LYS A 110 8.74 4.73 -21.34
N LYS A 111 9.73 4.65 -20.43
CA LYS A 111 11.13 4.52 -20.82
C LYS A 111 11.47 3.16 -21.42
N LEU A 112 11.00 2.06 -20.80
CA LEU A 112 11.33 0.71 -21.25
C LEU A 112 10.67 0.33 -22.57
N SER A 113 9.49 0.89 -22.88
CA SER A 113 8.69 0.57 -24.07
C SER A 113 8.68 1.67 -25.13
N ASN A 114 9.56 2.66 -25.02
CA ASN A 114 9.61 3.81 -25.93
C ASN A 114 8.21 4.45 -26.15
N ASN A 115 7.53 4.79 -25.05
CA ASN A 115 6.20 5.41 -25.02
C ASN A 115 5.06 4.58 -25.66
N ASN A 116 5.15 3.26 -25.65
CA ASN A 116 4.05 2.42 -26.13
C ASN A 116 2.78 2.61 -25.28
N LYS A 117 1.72 3.15 -25.90
CA LYS A 117 0.47 3.54 -25.23
C LYS A 117 -0.22 2.36 -24.54
N PHE A 118 -0.27 1.19 -25.19
CA PHE A 118 -0.91 0.00 -24.63
C PHE A 118 -0.21 -0.45 -23.34
N ILE A 119 1.11 -0.52 -23.35
CA ILE A 119 1.90 -0.95 -22.18
C ILE A 119 1.74 0.07 -21.04
N ILE A 120 1.74 1.37 -21.32
CA ILE A 120 1.58 2.41 -20.31
C ILE A 120 0.22 2.33 -19.65
N ILE A 121 -0.85 2.19 -20.44
CA ILE A 121 -2.23 2.09 -19.91
C ILE A 121 -2.39 0.82 -19.07
N LEU A 122 -1.91 -0.33 -19.58
CA LEU A 122 -1.98 -1.59 -18.85
C LEU A 122 -1.19 -1.53 -17.54
N ALA A 123 0.04 -0.97 -17.57
CA ALA A 123 0.85 -0.74 -16.37
C ALA A 123 0.13 0.18 -15.37
N SER A 124 -0.50 1.26 -15.83
CA SER A 124 -1.25 2.17 -14.99
C SER A 124 -2.41 1.47 -14.27
N ILE A 125 -3.18 0.65 -14.99
CA ILE A 125 -4.31 -0.11 -14.41
C ILE A 125 -3.79 -1.11 -13.37
N MET A 126 -2.78 -1.89 -13.70
CA MET A 126 -2.26 -2.93 -12.81
C MET A 126 -1.56 -2.36 -11.57
N THR A 127 -0.97 -1.18 -11.69
CA THR A 127 -0.35 -0.45 -10.57
C THR A 127 -1.39 0.05 -9.55
N MET A 128 -2.63 0.24 -9.96
CA MET A 128 -3.71 0.69 -9.07
C MET A 128 -4.27 -0.43 -8.18
N LEU A 129 -4.05 -1.71 -8.54
CA LEU A 129 -4.68 -2.83 -7.84
C LEU A 129 -4.30 -2.89 -6.36
N PHE A 130 -3.03 -2.82 -6.03
CA PHE A 130 -2.59 -2.94 -4.63
C PHE A 130 -3.06 -1.76 -3.76
N PRO A 131 -2.89 -0.48 -4.15
CA PRO A 131 -3.51 0.64 -3.45
C PRO A 131 -5.02 0.52 -3.31
N PHE A 132 -5.71 -0.02 -4.33
CA PHE A 132 -7.14 -0.25 -4.28
C PHE A 132 -7.53 -1.28 -3.20
N GLY A 133 -6.77 -2.38 -3.09
CA GLY A 133 -6.90 -3.35 -2.01
C GLY A 133 -6.74 -2.69 -0.63
N TRP A 134 -5.82 -1.75 -0.49
CA TRP A 134 -5.66 -1.00 0.76
C TRP A 134 -6.87 -0.14 1.09
N ILE A 135 -7.45 0.59 0.14
CA ILE A 135 -8.65 1.40 0.40
C ILE A 135 -9.80 0.53 0.89
N THR A 136 -10.09 -0.55 0.17
CA THR A 136 -11.16 -1.49 0.51
C THR A 136 -10.95 -2.07 1.91
N SER A 137 -9.73 -2.51 2.22
CA SER A 137 -9.41 -3.09 3.53
C SER A 137 -9.59 -2.10 4.70
N GLN A 138 -9.32 -0.79 4.50
CA GLN A 138 -9.55 0.21 5.55
C GLN A 138 -11.04 0.42 5.80
N ILE A 139 -11.86 0.50 4.74
CA ILE A 139 -13.31 0.68 4.88
C ILE A 139 -13.92 -0.53 5.59
N THR A 140 -13.53 -1.75 5.21
CA THR A 140 -13.97 -3.00 5.87
C THR A 140 -13.58 -3.03 7.34
N ALA A 141 -12.31 -2.77 7.64
CA ALA A 141 -11.80 -2.78 9.01
C ALA A 141 -12.47 -1.73 9.90
N PHE A 142 -12.71 -0.52 9.38
CA PHE A 142 -13.46 0.51 10.09
C PHE A 142 -14.89 0.05 10.41
N GLY A 143 -15.61 -0.45 9.41
CA GLY A 143 -16.97 -0.96 9.59
C GLY A 143 -17.04 -2.04 10.66
N SER A 144 -16.13 -3.02 10.62
CA SER A 144 -16.12 -4.15 11.55
C SER A 144 -15.86 -3.71 12.99
N ILE A 145 -14.80 -2.94 13.26
CA ILE A 145 -14.44 -2.52 14.62
C ILE A 145 -15.52 -1.63 15.23
N TYR A 146 -15.97 -0.63 14.47
CA TYR A 146 -16.91 0.35 15.04
C TYR A 146 -18.33 -0.19 15.12
N ALA A 147 -18.73 -1.16 14.28
CA ALA A 147 -19.99 -1.85 14.45
C ALA A 147 -20.04 -2.63 15.79
N GLU A 148 -18.96 -3.35 16.11
CA GLU A 148 -18.85 -4.09 17.36
C GLU A 148 -18.88 -3.17 18.60
N LEU A 149 -18.15 -2.05 18.55
CA LEU A 149 -18.05 -1.10 19.66
C LEU A 149 -19.32 -0.27 19.91
N THR A 150 -20.02 0.08 18.85
CA THR A 150 -21.12 1.07 18.91
C THR A 150 -22.50 0.46 18.71
N GLY A 151 -22.58 -0.77 18.19
CA GLY A 151 -23.83 -1.40 17.77
C GLY A 151 -24.45 -0.78 16.51
N ILE A 152 -23.75 0.15 15.84
CA ILE A 152 -24.22 0.76 14.60
C ILE A 152 -24.03 -0.22 13.44
N ASN A 153 -24.96 -0.21 12.50
CA ASN A 153 -24.90 -1.09 11.33
C ASN A 153 -23.60 -0.94 10.54
N TYR A 154 -22.96 -2.06 10.22
CA TYR A 154 -21.70 -2.16 9.46
C TYR A 154 -21.72 -1.33 8.17
N THR A 155 -22.78 -1.51 7.34
CA THR A 155 -22.89 -0.80 6.05
C THR A 155 -22.98 0.71 6.23
N ALA A 156 -23.72 1.18 7.24
CA ALA A 156 -23.83 2.60 7.56
C ALA A 156 -22.48 3.20 7.93
N LEU A 157 -21.69 2.49 8.74
CA LEU A 157 -20.33 2.91 9.13
C LEU A 157 -19.39 2.95 7.94
N CYS A 158 -19.42 1.95 7.06
CA CYS A 158 -18.63 1.93 5.84
C CYS A 158 -18.95 3.15 4.94
N ILE A 159 -20.24 3.47 4.77
CA ILE A 159 -20.69 4.64 4.00
C ILE A 159 -20.19 5.94 4.64
N VAL A 160 -20.38 6.10 5.94
CA VAL A 160 -19.92 7.30 6.67
C VAL A 160 -18.42 7.48 6.55
N PHE A 161 -17.64 6.41 6.74
CA PHE A 161 -16.19 6.46 6.63
C PHE A 161 -15.74 6.81 5.19
N ALA A 162 -16.36 6.21 4.18
CA ALA A 162 -16.10 6.53 2.78
C ALA A 162 -16.38 8.01 2.46
N LEU A 163 -17.51 8.56 2.93
CA LEU A 163 -17.87 9.97 2.74
C LEU A 163 -16.90 10.90 3.46
N VAL A 164 -16.53 10.58 4.71
CA VAL A 164 -15.57 11.38 5.49
C VAL A 164 -14.19 11.35 4.81
N SER A 165 -13.76 10.21 4.27
CA SER A 165 -12.46 10.10 3.58
C SER A 165 -12.38 11.03 2.36
N LEU A 166 -13.47 11.24 1.63
CA LEU A 166 -13.52 12.18 0.52
C LEU A 166 -13.22 13.63 0.94
N LEU A 167 -13.61 14.05 2.16
CA LEU A 167 -13.30 15.39 2.67
C LEU A 167 -11.79 15.61 2.83
N PHE A 168 -11.03 14.56 3.15
CA PHE A 168 -9.58 14.63 3.27
C PHE A 168 -8.86 14.61 1.92
N ILE A 169 -9.42 13.90 0.95
CA ILE A 169 -8.77 13.65 -0.34
C ILE A 169 -8.98 14.82 -1.31
N MET A 170 -10.17 15.44 -1.30
CA MET A 170 -10.56 16.48 -2.25
C MET A 170 -9.63 17.71 -2.32
N PRO A 171 -9.06 18.22 -1.21
CA PRO A 171 -8.16 19.38 -1.25
C PRO A 171 -6.71 19.02 -1.58
N ALA A 172 -6.33 17.75 -1.47
CA ALA A 172 -4.96 17.34 -1.18
C ALA A 172 -4.17 16.84 -2.38
N GLY A 173 -2.98 17.41 -2.58
CA GLY A 173 -1.89 16.74 -3.29
C GLY A 173 -0.98 15.96 -2.32
N LEU A 174 0.03 15.25 -2.84
CA LEU A 174 0.93 14.42 -2.05
C LEU A 174 1.60 15.19 -0.89
N LYS A 175 1.93 16.46 -1.08
CA LYS A 175 2.55 17.30 -0.03
C LYS A 175 1.68 17.37 1.21
N THR A 176 0.39 17.60 1.02
CA THR A 176 -0.56 17.74 2.13
C THR A 176 -0.79 16.39 2.81
N VAL A 177 -1.02 15.34 2.02
CA VAL A 177 -1.17 13.97 2.54
C VAL A 177 0.06 13.57 3.36
N ALA A 178 1.28 13.81 2.85
CA ALA A 178 2.50 13.41 3.55
C ALA A 178 2.70 14.14 4.90
N TRP A 179 2.35 15.42 5.00
CA TRP A 179 2.45 16.16 6.26
C TRP A 179 1.38 15.73 7.27
N THR A 180 0.14 15.49 6.83
CA THR A 180 -0.90 14.94 7.72
C THR A 180 -0.54 13.54 8.20
N ASP A 181 -0.03 12.69 7.32
CA ASP A 181 0.46 11.36 7.67
C ASP A 181 1.60 11.40 8.69
N PHE A 182 2.52 12.36 8.56
CA PHE A 182 3.59 12.54 9.53
C PHE A 182 3.06 12.88 10.93
N ILE A 183 2.07 13.78 11.02
CA ILE A 183 1.40 14.11 12.29
C ILE A 183 0.73 12.87 12.87
N PHE A 184 0.00 12.12 12.03
CA PHE A 184 -0.60 10.86 12.43
C PHE A 184 0.46 9.85 12.90
N ALA A 185 1.58 9.70 12.17
CA ALA A 185 2.66 8.80 12.54
C ALA A 185 3.21 9.08 13.94
N CYS A 186 3.40 10.34 14.29
CA CYS A 186 3.83 10.72 15.65
C CYS A 186 2.80 10.30 16.70
N PHE A 187 1.53 10.56 16.44
CA PHE A 187 0.44 10.14 17.33
C PHE A 187 0.34 8.62 17.44
N MET A 188 0.46 7.91 16.30
CA MET A 188 0.44 6.45 16.24
C MET A 188 1.53 5.83 17.12
N VAL A 189 2.78 6.27 17.00
CA VAL A 189 3.89 5.73 17.79
C VAL A 189 3.63 5.86 19.29
N VAL A 190 3.14 7.03 19.73
CA VAL A 190 2.79 7.25 21.14
C VAL A 190 1.69 6.30 21.60
N MET A 191 0.63 6.16 20.83
CA MET A 191 -0.51 5.31 21.20
C MET A 191 -0.16 3.82 21.15
N LEU A 192 0.68 3.37 20.20
CA LEU A 192 1.17 1.99 20.16
C LEU A 192 1.95 1.63 21.44
N ILE A 193 2.81 2.53 21.91
CA ILE A 193 3.55 2.34 23.18
C ILE A 193 2.57 2.28 24.38
N ILE A 194 1.66 3.25 24.49
CA ILE A 194 0.72 3.33 25.62
C ILE A 194 -0.15 2.07 25.67
N THR A 195 -0.68 1.62 24.54
CA THR A 195 -1.56 0.44 24.48
C THR A 195 -0.80 -0.85 24.73
N ALA A 196 0.46 -0.98 24.30
CA ALA A 196 1.30 -2.12 24.66
C ALA A 196 1.56 -2.20 26.16
N VAL A 197 1.91 -1.07 26.78
CA VAL A 197 2.13 -1.00 28.25
C VAL A 197 0.85 -1.32 29.01
N TYR A 198 -0.29 -0.79 28.57
CA TYR A 198 -1.58 -1.09 29.21
C TYR A 198 -1.99 -2.55 29.04
N GLY A 199 -1.86 -3.13 27.83
CA GLY A 199 -2.12 -4.54 27.57
C GLY A 199 -1.25 -5.46 28.42
N THR A 200 0.04 -5.16 28.53
CA THR A 200 0.95 -5.89 29.42
C THR A 200 0.48 -5.86 30.87
N LYS A 201 0.09 -4.68 31.36
CA LYS A 201 -0.42 -4.52 32.72
C LYS A 201 -1.72 -5.33 32.94
N LEU A 202 -2.62 -5.30 31.96
CA LEU A 202 -3.90 -6.02 32.00
C LEU A 202 -3.69 -7.53 32.03
N ALA A 203 -2.65 -8.04 31.34
CA ALA A 203 -2.29 -9.46 31.34
C ALA A 203 -1.54 -9.93 32.60
N GLY A 204 -1.29 -9.07 33.58
CA GLY A 204 -0.51 -9.41 34.79
C GLY A 204 1.02 -9.34 34.56
N GLY A 205 1.47 -8.51 33.63
CA GLY A 205 2.88 -8.37 33.26
C GLY A 205 3.35 -9.41 32.23
N PHE A 206 4.64 -9.40 31.93
CA PHE A 206 5.22 -10.37 31.01
C PHE A 206 5.12 -11.81 31.52
N THR A 207 5.20 -12.01 32.84
CA THR A 207 4.99 -13.32 33.47
C THR A 207 3.57 -13.82 33.29
N GLY A 208 2.56 -12.94 33.43
CA GLY A 208 1.16 -13.26 33.20
C GLY A 208 0.89 -13.66 31.73
N ILE A 209 1.48 -12.94 30.78
CA ILE A 209 1.41 -13.32 29.36
C ILE A 209 2.03 -14.72 29.17
N ALA A 210 3.25 -14.93 29.63
CA ALA A 210 3.97 -16.18 29.42
C ALA A 210 3.32 -17.41 30.08
N SER A 211 2.63 -17.22 31.22
CA SER A 211 1.96 -18.32 31.93
C SER A 211 0.57 -18.67 31.39
N ASN A 212 -0.12 -17.71 30.75
CA ASN A 212 -1.52 -17.89 30.32
C ASN A 212 -1.67 -18.13 28.81
N VAL A 213 -0.66 -17.75 28.00
CA VAL A 213 -0.68 -17.99 26.57
C VAL A 213 -0.45 -19.47 26.26
N GLU A 214 -1.11 -19.98 25.23
CA GLU A 214 -0.83 -21.33 24.73
C GLU A 214 0.63 -21.46 24.29
N PRO A 215 1.41 -22.47 24.79
CA PRO A 215 2.84 -22.59 24.49
C PRO A 215 3.17 -22.63 22.98
N ASN A 216 2.29 -23.20 22.17
CA ASN A 216 2.44 -23.27 20.70
C ASN A 216 2.41 -21.87 20.02
N LEU A 217 1.80 -20.86 20.65
CA LEU A 217 1.71 -19.50 20.10
C LEU A 217 2.98 -18.68 20.34
N ILE A 218 3.82 -19.06 21.30
CA ILE A 218 5.12 -18.42 21.58
C ILE A 218 6.31 -19.22 21.08
N SER A 219 6.06 -20.39 20.48
CA SER A 219 7.05 -21.18 19.73
C SER A 219 7.01 -20.78 18.26
N LEU A 220 8.14 -20.38 17.69
CA LEU A 220 8.23 -20.04 16.26
C LEU A 220 7.94 -21.25 15.39
N SER A 221 8.43 -22.44 15.75
CA SER A 221 8.22 -23.67 15.00
C SER A 221 6.74 -24.02 14.92
N ASP A 222 6.06 -24.03 16.08
CA ASP A 222 4.66 -24.42 16.15
C ASP A 222 3.75 -23.39 15.50
N SER A 223 4.05 -22.09 15.69
CA SER A 223 3.36 -20.98 14.98
C SER A 223 3.49 -21.11 13.47
N PHE A 224 4.67 -21.44 12.94
CA PHE A 224 4.85 -21.64 11.49
C PHE A 224 4.10 -22.87 10.98
N GLN A 225 4.06 -23.97 11.75
CA GLN A 225 3.26 -25.13 11.40
C GLN A 225 1.75 -24.78 11.37
N LYS A 226 1.29 -23.97 12.33
CA LYS A 226 -0.11 -23.53 12.42
C LYS A 226 -0.50 -22.61 11.26
N ILE A 227 0.37 -21.69 10.84
CA ILE A 227 0.18 -20.83 9.64
C ILE A 227 0.14 -21.69 8.38
N GLY A 228 0.99 -22.69 8.29
CA GLY A 228 1.12 -23.58 7.14
C GLY A 228 2.00 -23.03 6.02
N LEU A 229 2.76 -23.92 5.39
CA LEU A 229 3.71 -23.58 4.34
C LEU A 229 3.03 -22.89 3.14
N ALA A 230 1.83 -23.32 2.74
CA ALA A 230 1.09 -22.74 1.62
C ALA A 230 0.79 -21.25 1.85
N THR A 231 0.38 -20.88 3.05
CA THR A 231 0.10 -19.47 3.42
C THR A 231 1.39 -18.64 3.44
N ILE A 232 2.48 -19.18 3.99
CA ILE A 232 3.79 -18.50 4.00
C ILE A 232 4.29 -18.26 2.57
N LEU A 233 4.18 -19.26 1.70
CA LEU A 233 4.54 -19.14 0.28
C LEU A 233 3.63 -18.13 -0.44
N LEU A 234 2.33 -18.11 -0.14
CA LEU A 234 1.42 -17.10 -0.68
C LEU A 234 1.87 -15.69 -0.28
N TRP A 235 2.20 -15.45 0.98
CA TRP A 235 2.69 -14.15 1.42
C TRP A 235 4.03 -13.78 0.80
N LEU A 236 4.96 -14.75 0.70
CA LEU A 236 6.27 -14.53 0.09
C LEU A 236 6.16 -14.10 -1.37
N PHE A 237 5.24 -14.68 -2.15
CA PHE A 237 5.11 -14.41 -3.58
C PHE A 237 4.01 -13.40 -3.94
N ALA A 238 3.12 -13.05 -3.01
CA ALA A 238 2.14 -12.00 -3.21
C ALA A 238 2.53 -10.68 -2.52
N ILE A 239 2.83 -10.73 -1.21
CA ILE A 239 3.02 -9.52 -0.39
C ILE A 239 4.37 -8.85 -0.68
N LEU A 240 5.48 -9.60 -0.64
CA LEU A 240 6.80 -9.01 -0.90
C LEU A 240 6.88 -8.44 -2.33
N PRO A 241 6.57 -9.19 -3.40
CA PRO A 241 6.59 -8.63 -4.76
C PRO A 241 5.51 -7.59 -4.99
N GLY A 242 4.34 -7.70 -4.36
CA GLY A 242 3.29 -6.68 -4.39
C GLY A 242 3.78 -5.35 -3.82
N GLY A 243 4.53 -5.38 -2.71
CA GLY A 243 5.20 -4.20 -2.17
C GLY A 243 6.21 -3.58 -3.15
N LEU A 244 6.94 -4.42 -3.91
CA LEU A 244 7.87 -3.97 -4.95
C LEU A 244 7.17 -3.33 -6.16
N THR A 245 5.87 -3.55 -6.33
CA THR A 245 5.05 -2.95 -7.41
C THR A 245 4.05 -1.92 -6.88
N ASN A 246 4.19 -1.50 -5.61
CA ASN A 246 3.28 -0.56 -4.98
C ASN A 246 3.63 0.89 -5.32
N GLN A 247 2.75 1.55 -6.06
CA GLN A 247 2.89 2.94 -6.49
C GLN A 247 3.14 3.93 -5.33
N LEU A 248 2.57 3.67 -4.15
CA LEU A 248 2.76 4.54 -2.98
C LEU A 248 4.25 4.69 -2.63
N TYR A 249 5.01 3.59 -2.65
CA TYR A 249 6.43 3.60 -2.32
C TYR A 249 7.24 4.39 -3.36
N TYR A 250 6.93 4.18 -4.64
CA TYR A 250 7.60 4.89 -5.75
C TYR A 250 7.40 6.41 -5.67
N GLN A 251 6.17 6.85 -5.39
CA GLN A 251 5.89 8.28 -5.23
C GLN A 251 6.71 8.91 -4.10
N ARG A 252 6.83 8.24 -2.94
CA ARG A 252 7.61 8.74 -1.81
C ARG A 252 9.10 8.78 -2.11
N ILE A 253 9.64 7.76 -2.80
CA ILE A 253 11.02 7.77 -3.31
C ILE A 253 11.25 8.99 -4.22
N CYS A 254 10.30 9.28 -5.11
CA CYS A 254 10.40 10.38 -6.03
C CYS A 254 10.18 11.76 -5.38
N ALA A 255 9.43 11.84 -4.28
CA ALA A 255 9.07 13.09 -3.60
C ALA A 255 10.12 13.63 -2.62
N ILE A 256 11.11 12.81 -2.23
CA ILE A 256 12.14 13.21 -1.27
C ILE A 256 13.01 14.34 -1.82
N LYS A 257 13.34 15.34 -0.97
CA LYS A 257 14.09 16.53 -1.39
C LYS A 257 15.54 16.19 -1.76
N ASP A 258 16.25 15.45 -0.92
CA ASP A 258 17.66 15.12 -1.11
C ASP A 258 17.80 13.70 -1.63
N GLU A 259 18.31 13.57 -2.86
CA GLU A 259 18.54 12.28 -3.52
C GLU A 259 19.47 11.36 -2.73
N LYS A 260 20.45 11.93 -2.01
CA LYS A 260 21.40 11.17 -1.18
C LYS A 260 20.72 10.50 0.02
N GLN A 261 19.58 11.03 0.45
CA GLN A 261 18.83 10.52 1.62
C GLN A 261 17.78 9.45 1.24
N VAL A 262 17.57 9.15 -0.03
CA VAL A 262 16.55 8.19 -0.47
C VAL A 262 16.75 6.83 0.18
N ASN A 263 17.95 6.24 0.08
CA ASN A 263 18.22 4.93 0.68
C ASN A 263 18.07 4.95 2.22
N LYS A 264 18.53 6.04 2.87
CA LYS A 264 18.35 6.21 4.31
C LYS A 264 16.86 6.29 4.70
N SER A 265 16.04 6.97 3.89
CA SER A 265 14.60 7.04 4.15
C SER A 265 13.94 5.67 4.04
N LEU A 266 14.32 4.85 3.07
CA LEU A 266 13.78 3.50 2.88
C LEU A 266 14.15 2.59 4.06
N ILE A 267 15.42 2.61 4.50
CA ILE A 267 15.87 1.83 5.67
C ILE A 267 15.11 2.26 6.93
N LEU A 268 15.01 3.57 7.19
CA LEU A 268 14.28 4.07 8.36
C LEU A 268 12.79 3.71 8.29
N SER A 269 12.17 3.78 7.10
CA SER A 269 10.78 3.37 6.92
C SER A 269 10.58 1.88 7.18
N ALA A 270 11.51 1.02 6.73
CA ALA A 270 11.47 -0.40 7.03
C ALA A 270 11.53 -0.67 8.54
N ILE A 271 12.46 -0.03 9.25
CA ILE A 271 12.64 -0.20 10.70
C ILE A 271 11.39 0.26 11.46
N VAL A 272 10.92 1.49 11.22
CA VAL A 272 9.78 2.05 11.96
C VAL A 272 8.50 1.27 11.66
N SER A 273 8.28 0.88 10.40
CA SER A 273 7.12 0.04 10.04
C SER A 273 7.18 -1.35 10.66
N PHE A 274 8.37 -1.96 10.73
CA PHE A 274 8.54 -3.26 11.38
C PHE A 274 8.18 -3.22 12.86
N VAL A 275 8.54 -2.14 13.57
CA VAL A 275 8.11 -1.93 14.97
C VAL A 275 6.58 -1.93 15.09
N GLY A 276 5.85 -1.34 14.13
CA GLY A 276 4.39 -1.39 14.11
C GLY A 276 3.83 -2.81 13.90
N PHE A 277 4.47 -3.62 13.04
CA PHE A 277 4.10 -5.04 12.89
C PHE A 277 4.39 -5.85 14.15
N LEU A 278 5.55 -5.63 14.79
CA LEU A 278 5.89 -6.27 16.07
C LEU A 278 4.87 -5.93 17.16
N TRP A 279 4.41 -4.68 17.21
CA TRP A 279 3.34 -4.28 18.13
C TRP A 279 2.07 -5.11 17.91
N ALA A 280 1.65 -5.31 16.67
CA ALA A 280 0.44 -6.08 16.36
C ALA A 280 0.58 -7.56 16.77
N VAL A 281 1.76 -8.14 16.52
CA VAL A 281 2.09 -9.51 16.97
C VAL A 281 2.04 -9.60 18.50
N TYR A 282 2.71 -8.67 19.17
CA TYR A 282 2.74 -8.62 20.62
C TYR A 282 1.34 -8.47 21.22
N MET A 283 0.52 -7.55 20.71
CA MET A 283 -0.83 -7.32 21.19
C MET A 283 -1.77 -8.51 20.91
N GLY A 284 -1.65 -9.16 19.74
CA GLY A 284 -2.44 -10.34 19.44
C GLY A 284 -2.21 -11.48 20.45
N VAL A 285 -0.94 -11.77 20.72
CA VAL A 285 -0.55 -12.78 21.73
C VAL A 285 -0.96 -12.36 23.16
N THR A 286 -0.80 -11.08 23.50
CA THR A 286 -1.21 -10.54 24.81
C THR A 286 -2.72 -10.66 25.01
N ILE A 287 -3.54 -10.32 24.02
CA ILE A 287 -5.00 -10.44 24.08
C ILE A 287 -5.41 -11.90 24.23
N GLN A 288 -4.77 -12.81 23.49
CA GLN A 288 -5.04 -14.24 23.59
C GLN A 288 -4.75 -14.78 25.01
N SER A 289 -3.65 -14.32 25.65
CA SER A 289 -3.33 -14.73 27.03
C SER A 289 -4.35 -14.24 28.08
N ILE A 290 -5.10 -13.16 27.78
CA ILE A 290 -6.11 -12.60 28.68
C ILE A 290 -7.48 -13.25 28.44
N ASN A 291 -7.85 -13.40 27.17
CA ASN A 291 -9.15 -13.94 26.78
C ASN A 291 -9.00 -14.85 25.52
N PRO A 292 -8.75 -16.15 25.73
CA PRO A 292 -8.57 -17.10 24.62
C PRO A 292 -9.87 -17.53 23.92
N ALA A 293 -11.05 -17.11 24.43
CA ALA A 293 -12.34 -17.60 23.96
C ALA A 293 -13.06 -16.70 22.95
N ILE A 294 -12.49 -15.54 22.62
CA ILE A 294 -13.09 -14.61 21.64
C ILE A 294 -12.74 -15.01 20.21
N GLU A 295 -13.58 -14.61 19.27
CA GLU A 295 -13.22 -14.70 17.86
C GLU A 295 -12.06 -13.76 17.53
N ALA A 296 -11.13 -14.23 16.72
CA ALA A 296 -9.94 -13.44 16.36
C ALA A 296 -10.26 -12.09 15.72
N SER A 297 -11.32 -12.02 14.90
CA SER A 297 -11.83 -10.79 14.29
C SER A 297 -12.26 -9.74 15.30
N ALA A 298 -12.76 -10.17 16.47
CA ALA A 298 -13.22 -9.33 17.56
C ALA A 298 -12.09 -8.91 18.53
N ALA A 299 -10.88 -9.47 18.42
CA ALA A 299 -9.79 -9.25 19.39
C ALA A 299 -9.48 -7.77 19.63
N THR A 300 -9.38 -6.97 18.57
CA THR A 300 -9.11 -5.53 18.67
C THR A 300 -10.26 -4.79 19.35
N GLY A 301 -11.50 -5.07 18.97
CA GLY A 301 -12.71 -4.47 19.56
C GLY A 301 -12.84 -4.83 21.04
N TRP A 302 -12.62 -6.10 21.38
CA TRP A 302 -12.62 -6.55 22.77
C TRP A 302 -11.55 -5.83 23.60
N PHE A 303 -10.32 -5.72 23.11
CA PHE A 303 -9.26 -4.98 23.81
C PHE A 303 -9.66 -3.52 24.05
N MET A 304 -10.28 -2.89 23.06
CA MET A 304 -10.79 -1.52 23.21
C MET A 304 -11.81 -1.40 24.35
N SER A 305 -12.69 -2.38 24.50
CA SER A 305 -13.70 -2.38 25.59
C SER A 305 -13.08 -2.49 26.99
N GLN A 306 -11.85 -2.99 27.11
CA GLN A 306 -11.11 -3.08 28.37
C GLN A 306 -10.38 -1.78 28.75
N LEU A 307 -10.30 -0.82 27.83
CA LEU A 307 -9.57 0.44 28.05
C LEU A 307 -10.41 1.42 28.90
N PRO A 308 -9.80 2.15 29.84
CA PRO A 308 -10.46 3.28 30.48
C PRO A 308 -10.79 4.33 29.41
N LEU A 309 -11.87 5.08 29.62
CA LEU A 309 -12.49 5.97 28.63
C LEU A 309 -11.51 6.86 27.86
N VAL A 310 -10.52 7.43 28.55
CA VAL A 310 -9.51 8.31 27.92
C VAL A 310 -8.61 7.53 26.95
N LEU A 311 -8.15 6.34 27.33
CA LEU A 311 -7.34 5.49 26.48
C LEU A 311 -8.15 4.89 25.33
N LEU A 312 -9.41 4.51 25.57
CA LEU A 312 -10.35 4.07 24.55
C LEU A 312 -10.54 5.16 23.49
N ALA A 313 -10.78 6.40 23.92
CA ALA A 313 -10.91 7.53 23.02
C ALA A 313 -9.63 7.76 22.19
N GLY A 314 -8.46 7.72 22.86
CA GLY A 314 -7.16 7.81 22.18
C GLY A 314 -6.92 6.69 21.18
N PHE A 315 -7.26 5.44 21.53
CA PHE A 315 -7.07 4.29 20.64
C PHE A 315 -8.08 4.27 19.49
N ALA A 316 -9.34 4.64 19.73
CA ALA A 316 -10.29 4.88 18.64
C ALA A 316 -9.78 5.95 17.68
N GLY A 317 -9.26 7.05 18.22
CA GLY A 317 -8.62 8.09 17.41
C GLY A 317 -7.41 7.59 16.62
N LEU A 318 -6.59 6.70 17.20
CA LEU A 318 -5.49 6.03 16.50
C LEU A 318 -6.00 5.24 15.31
N ILE A 319 -6.96 4.35 15.52
CA ILE A 319 -7.55 3.51 14.47
C ILE A 319 -8.11 4.38 13.34
N PHE A 320 -8.88 5.42 13.67
CA PHE A 320 -9.41 6.35 12.70
C PHE A 320 -8.30 7.05 11.90
N ALA A 321 -7.28 7.58 12.58
CA ALA A 321 -6.16 8.29 11.95
C ALA A 321 -5.36 7.39 10.99
N THR A 322 -5.06 6.14 11.41
CA THR A 322 -4.33 5.18 10.58
C THR A 322 -5.08 4.83 9.31
N MET A 323 -6.38 4.57 9.44
CA MET A 323 -7.23 4.22 8.30
C MET A 323 -7.36 5.39 7.33
N MET A 324 -7.56 6.62 7.84
CA MET A 324 -7.64 7.83 7.02
C MET A 324 -6.34 8.13 6.27
N SER A 325 -5.19 8.00 6.94
CA SER A 325 -3.88 8.15 6.31
C SER A 325 -3.69 7.17 5.15
N THR A 326 -3.99 5.90 5.38
CA THR A 326 -3.86 4.85 4.36
C THR A 326 -4.79 5.11 3.17
N VAL A 327 -6.07 5.43 3.41
CA VAL A 327 -7.05 5.71 2.34
C VAL A 327 -6.64 6.94 1.53
N SER A 328 -6.30 8.05 2.18
CA SER A 328 -5.94 9.29 1.47
C SER A 328 -4.70 9.10 0.59
N SER A 329 -3.69 8.39 1.09
CA SER A 329 -2.47 8.04 0.38
C SER A 329 -2.74 7.11 -0.81
N ALA A 330 -3.56 6.07 -0.62
CA ALA A 330 -3.89 5.11 -1.66
C ALA A 330 -4.73 5.73 -2.79
N VAL A 331 -5.77 6.51 -2.44
CA VAL A 331 -6.58 7.22 -3.44
C VAL A 331 -5.74 8.23 -4.22
N GLN A 332 -4.88 9.00 -3.53
CA GLN A 332 -3.98 9.95 -4.19
C GLN A 332 -3.06 9.24 -5.20
N SER A 333 -2.55 8.07 -4.86
CA SER A 333 -1.72 7.24 -5.73
C SER A 333 -2.47 6.76 -6.98
N ILE A 334 -3.68 6.23 -6.82
CA ILE A 334 -4.54 5.79 -7.93
C ILE A 334 -4.88 6.96 -8.85
N VAL A 335 -5.29 8.08 -8.27
CA VAL A 335 -5.72 9.25 -9.03
C VAL A 335 -4.58 9.86 -9.84
N VAL A 336 -3.35 9.83 -9.33
CA VAL A 336 -2.16 10.25 -10.10
C VAL A 336 -1.94 9.33 -11.30
N ASN A 337 -2.04 8.01 -11.14
CA ASN A 337 -1.93 7.08 -12.26
C ASN A 337 -3.02 7.32 -13.32
N ILE A 338 -4.26 7.60 -12.90
CA ILE A 338 -5.33 7.89 -13.86
C ILE A 338 -5.09 9.24 -14.55
N SER A 339 -4.92 10.31 -13.79
CA SER A 339 -4.88 11.67 -14.34
C SER A 339 -3.59 11.96 -15.11
N ARG A 340 -2.44 11.47 -14.65
CA ARG A 340 -1.14 11.73 -15.26
C ARG A 340 -0.75 10.70 -16.32
N ASP A 341 -1.02 9.42 -16.05
CA ASP A 341 -0.52 8.37 -16.93
C ASP A 341 -1.55 7.92 -17.96
N ILE A 342 -2.82 7.67 -17.57
CA ILE A 342 -3.85 7.25 -18.52
C ILE A 342 -4.37 8.45 -19.32
N VAL A 343 -4.81 9.50 -18.65
CA VAL A 343 -5.45 10.65 -19.32
C VAL A 343 -4.48 11.36 -20.25
N ASN A 344 -3.21 11.58 -19.87
CA ASN A 344 -2.22 12.19 -20.76
C ASN A 344 -1.93 11.36 -22.02
N VAL A 345 -2.02 10.03 -21.94
CA VAL A 345 -1.84 9.14 -23.09
C VAL A 345 -3.03 9.18 -24.03
N VAL A 346 -4.26 9.23 -23.46
CA VAL A 346 -5.52 9.24 -24.23
C VAL A 346 -5.83 10.64 -24.78
N LYS A 347 -5.63 11.68 -23.99
CA LYS A 347 -5.93 13.07 -24.33
C LYS A 347 -4.77 13.99 -23.93
N PRO A 348 -3.71 14.06 -24.75
CA PRO A 348 -2.57 14.93 -24.47
C PRO A 348 -2.95 16.41 -24.54
N GLY A 349 -2.23 17.26 -23.79
CA GLY A 349 -2.41 18.72 -23.83
C GLY A 349 -3.48 19.28 -22.92
N MET A 350 -3.97 18.53 -21.91
CA MET A 350 -4.88 19.07 -20.89
C MET A 350 -4.16 20.08 -20.00
N ASN A 351 -4.86 21.17 -19.65
CA ASN A 351 -4.33 22.16 -18.71
C ASN A 351 -4.42 21.66 -17.25
N GLU A 352 -3.62 22.26 -16.37
CA GLU A 352 -3.54 21.88 -14.94
C GLU A 352 -4.90 21.87 -14.23
N LYS A 353 -5.77 22.86 -14.52
CA LYS A 353 -7.11 22.94 -13.92
C LYS A 353 -7.99 21.75 -14.32
N GLN A 354 -7.90 21.32 -15.57
CA GLN A 354 -8.64 20.14 -16.06
C GLN A 354 -8.13 18.86 -15.39
N ILE A 355 -6.80 18.69 -15.27
CA ILE A 355 -6.17 17.55 -14.59
C ILE A 355 -6.63 17.51 -13.11
N LEU A 356 -6.61 18.63 -12.40
CA LEU A 356 -7.04 18.71 -11.00
C LEU A 356 -8.55 18.39 -10.83
N ASN A 357 -9.41 18.89 -11.72
CA ASN A 357 -10.85 18.57 -11.68
C ASN A 357 -11.11 17.09 -11.94
N LEU A 358 -10.45 16.50 -12.93
CA LEU A 358 -10.53 15.06 -13.19
C LEU A 358 -10.03 14.25 -12.00
N SER A 359 -8.92 14.67 -11.37
CA SER A 359 -8.40 14.01 -10.16
C SER A 359 -9.45 13.95 -9.05
N ARG A 360 -10.22 15.02 -8.83
CA ARG A 360 -11.30 15.04 -7.84
C ARG A 360 -12.43 14.07 -8.21
N ILE A 361 -12.85 14.06 -9.48
CA ILE A 361 -13.89 13.14 -9.96
C ILE A 361 -13.44 11.69 -9.78
N PHE A 362 -12.22 11.37 -10.18
CA PHE A 362 -11.67 10.02 -10.02
C PHE A 362 -11.45 9.63 -8.55
N SER A 363 -11.20 10.58 -7.64
CA SER A 363 -11.18 10.29 -6.20
C SER A 363 -12.54 9.79 -5.71
N VAL A 364 -13.62 10.47 -6.11
CA VAL A 364 -15.01 10.03 -5.77
C VAL A 364 -15.30 8.65 -6.34
N ILE A 365 -15.00 8.42 -7.62
CA ILE A 365 -15.22 7.14 -8.28
C ILE A 365 -14.43 6.02 -7.58
N THR A 366 -13.16 6.26 -7.27
CA THR A 366 -12.28 5.28 -6.61
C THR A 366 -12.83 4.87 -5.24
N VAL A 367 -13.25 5.85 -4.43
CA VAL A 367 -13.82 5.57 -3.09
C VAL A 367 -15.16 4.87 -3.21
N ALA A 368 -16.02 5.26 -4.17
CA ALA A 368 -17.31 4.62 -4.39
C ALA A 368 -17.15 3.15 -4.82
N VAL A 369 -16.22 2.85 -5.73
CA VAL A 369 -15.93 1.47 -6.15
C VAL A 369 -15.35 0.67 -4.99
N ALA A 370 -14.45 1.25 -4.19
CA ALA A 370 -13.89 0.59 -3.01
C ALA A 370 -14.96 0.31 -1.94
N LEU A 371 -15.93 1.22 -1.76
CA LEU A 371 -17.08 1.00 -0.87
C LEU A 371 -17.93 -0.20 -1.35
N VAL A 372 -18.24 -0.28 -2.63
CA VAL A 372 -18.98 -1.43 -3.18
C VAL A 372 -18.20 -2.72 -2.94
N MET A 373 -16.89 -2.71 -3.19
CA MET A 373 -16.04 -3.90 -2.98
C MET A 373 -15.96 -4.32 -1.52
N CYS A 374 -15.92 -3.38 -0.55
CA CYS A 374 -15.91 -3.73 0.86
C CYS A 374 -17.22 -4.39 1.35
N LEU A 375 -18.34 -4.12 0.67
CA LEU A 375 -19.61 -4.78 0.96
C LEU A 375 -19.70 -6.20 0.37
N ILE A 376 -18.89 -6.50 -0.64
CA ILE A 376 -18.79 -7.83 -1.28
C ILE A 376 -17.73 -8.69 -0.60
N PHE A 377 -16.55 -8.12 -0.31
CA PHE A 377 -15.39 -8.79 0.27
C PHE A 377 -15.15 -8.33 1.70
N THR A 378 -15.57 -9.13 2.65
CA THR A 378 -15.45 -8.82 4.09
C THR A 378 -14.13 -9.24 4.72
N ASP A 379 -13.41 -10.19 4.11
CA ASP A 379 -12.08 -10.60 4.58
C ASP A 379 -11.01 -9.63 4.10
N THR A 380 -10.59 -8.77 5.01
CA THR A 380 -9.64 -7.68 4.76
C THR A 380 -8.28 -8.17 4.28
N LEU A 381 -7.75 -9.24 4.88
CA LEU A 381 -6.39 -9.71 4.58
C LEU A 381 -6.36 -10.48 3.26
N THR A 382 -7.30 -11.36 3.03
CA THR A 382 -7.39 -12.14 1.77
C THR A 382 -7.54 -11.21 0.57
N TRP A 383 -8.40 -10.19 0.67
CA TRP A 383 -8.54 -9.19 -0.39
C TRP A 383 -7.24 -8.43 -0.67
N LEU A 384 -6.54 -7.99 0.39
CA LEU A 384 -5.27 -7.29 0.28
C LEU A 384 -4.20 -8.15 -0.39
N VAL A 385 -4.09 -9.42 0.02
CA VAL A 385 -3.13 -10.38 -0.55
C VAL A 385 -3.43 -10.66 -2.02
N ALA A 386 -4.72 -10.78 -2.39
CA ALA A 386 -5.13 -10.99 -3.78
C ALA A 386 -4.72 -9.83 -4.68
N THR A 387 -5.04 -8.60 -4.30
CA THR A 387 -4.67 -7.40 -5.09
C THR A 387 -3.15 -7.22 -5.20
N ALA A 388 -2.40 -7.53 -4.14
CA ALA A 388 -0.94 -7.53 -4.15
C ALA A 388 -0.37 -8.59 -5.11
N GLY A 389 -0.90 -9.82 -5.07
CA GLY A 389 -0.45 -10.92 -5.91
C GLY A 389 -0.68 -10.68 -7.41
N PHE A 390 -1.82 -10.16 -7.81
CA PHE A 390 -2.10 -9.79 -9.20
C PHE A 390 -1.21 -8.65 -9.70
N SER A 391 -0.99 -7.61 -8.87
CA SER A 391 -0.04 -6.54 -9.18
C SER A 391 1.37 -7.08 -9.37
N ALA A 392 1.82 -7.96 -8.46
CA ALA A 392 3.12 -8.61 -8.54
C ALA A 392 3.28 -9.48 -9.79
N ALA A 393 2.31 -10.35 -10.06
CA ALA A 393 2.31 -11.24 -11.23
C ALA A 393 2.47 -10.48 -12.55
N THR A 394 1.89 -9.29 -12.62
CA THR A 394 1.88 -8.50 -13.85
C THR A 394 3.10 -7.59 -14.00
N LEU A 395 3.53 -6.93 -12.92
CA LEU A 395 4.48 -5.82 -12.98
C LEU A 395 5.90 -6.18 -12.55
N LEU A 396 6.09 -7.19 -11.70
CA LEU A 396 7.39 -7.50 -11.11
C LEU A 396 8.46 -7.79 -12.17
N CYS A 397 8.17 -8.77 -13.04
CA CYS A 397 9.14 -9.20 -14.05
C CYS A 397 9.51 -8.08 -15.02
N PRO A 398 8.56 -7.37 -15.67
CA PRO A 398 8.93 -6.31 -16.60
C PRO A 398 9.63 -5.13 -15.93
N ILE A 399 9.37 -4.81 -14.65
CA ILE A 399 10.08 -3.74 -13.93
C ILE A 399 11.52 -4.17 -13.60
N PHE A 400 11.70 -5.29 -12.88
CA PHE A 400 13.01 -5.66 -12.34
C PHE A 400 13.93 -6.30 -13.38
N VAL A 401 13.41 -7.23 -14.17
CA VAL A 401 14.17 -7.80 -15.30
C VAL A 401 14.41 -6.71 -16.35
N GLY A 402 13.42 -5.83 -16.57
CA GLY A 402 13.54 -4.65 -17.39
C GLY A 402 14.67 -3.72 -16.93
N PHE A 403 14.76 -3.46 -15.65
CA PHE A 403 15.85 -2.68 -15.06
C PHE A 403 17.22 -3.35 -15.26
N ILE A 404 17.32 -4.67 -15.03
CA ILE A 404 18.57 -5.41 -15.17
C ILE A 404 19.04 -5.46 -16.63
N LEU A 405 18.11 -5.63 -17.55
CA LEU A 405 18.40 -5.81 -18.98
C LEU A 405 18.35 -4.50 -19.79
N LYS A 406 18.11 -3.34 -19.17
CA LYS A 406 17.91 -2.05 -19.85
C LYS A 406 19.03 -1.64 -20.81
N GLU A 407 20.27 -2.07 -20.53
CA GLU A 407 21.45 -1.74 -21.37
C GLU A 407 21.75 -2.82 -22.43
N LYS A 408 21.11 -3.99 -22.34
CA LYS A 408 21.41 -5.14 -23.21
C LYS A 408 20.60 -5.17 -24.52
N ASN A 409 19.74 -4.18 -24.79
CA ASN A 409 18.85 -4.13 -25.95
C ASN A 409 18.12 -5.45 -26.22
N PHE A 410 17.73 -6.15 -25.13
CA PHE A 410 17.05 -7.44 -25.20
C PHE A 410 15.53 -7.28 -25.19
N LEU A 411 15.03 -6.32 -24.42
CA LEU A 411 13.60 -6.11 -24.20
C LEU A 411 12.93 -5.50 -25.43
N THR A 412 11.78 -6.04 -25.78
CA THR A 412 10.92 -5.52 -26.85
C THR A 412 9.54 -5.15 -26.31
N ASN A 413 8.83 -4.24 -27.01
CA ASN A 413 7.47 -3.87 -26.63
C ASN A 413 6.54 -5.08 -26.59
N PHE A 414 6.68 -6.02 -27.54
CA PHE A 414 5.91 -7.24 -27.56
C PHE A 414 6.21 -8.11 -26.32
N GLY A 415 7.49 -8.28 -25.98
CA GLY A 415 7.89 -9.06 -24.79
C GLY A 415 7.37 -8.46 -23.49
N ILE A 416 7.42 -7.13 -23.32
CA ILE A 416 6.88 -6.45 -22.14
C ILE A 416 5.35 -6.63 -22.06
N GLY A 417 4.64 -6.39 -23.18
CA GLY A 417 3.18 -6.55 -23.22
C GLY A 417 2.74 -8.00 -22.98
N LEU A 418 3.43 -8.96 -23.61
CA LEU A 418 3.16 -10.39 -23.41
C LEU A 418 3.41 -10.81 -21.96
N SER A 419 4.50 -10.33 -21.34
CA SER A 419 4.79 -10.56 -19.92
C SER A 419 3.62 -10.16 -19.02
N MET A 420 3.08 -8.96 -19.23
CA MET A 420 1.99 -8.44 -18.41
C MET A 420 0.70 -9.25 -18.60
N ILE A 421 0.35 -9.59 -19.84
CA ILE A 421 -0.84 -10.39 -20.16
C ILE A 421 -0.69 -11.80 -19.58
N MET A 422 0.46 -12.44 -19.80
CA MET A 422 0.73 -13.78 -19.29
C MET A 422 0.74 -13.80 -17.76
N GLY A 423 1.18 -12.73 -17.11
CA GLY A 423 1.10 -12.58 -15.65
C GLY A 423 -0.34 -12.60 -15.14
N ILE A 424 -1.26 -11.87 -15.79
CA ILE A 424 -2.68 -11.87 -15.46
C ILE A 424 -3.28 -13.27 -15.71
N VAL A 425 -3.04 -13.83 -16.88
CA VAL A 425 -3.57 -15.16 -17.26
C VAL A 425 -3.06 -16.24 -16.30
N GLY A 426 -1.76 -16.26 -16.01
CA GLY A 426 -1.16 -17.21 -15.09
C GLY A 426 -1.70 -17.09 -13.67
N ALA A 427 -1.90 -15.87 -13.15
CA ALA A 427 -2.52 -15.66 -11.84
C ALA A 427 -3.99 -16.10 -11.84
N SER A 428 -4.74 -15.84 -12.91
CA SER A 428 -6.14 -16.26 -13.04
C SER A 428 -6.26 -17.79 -13.11
N ILE A 429 -5.39 -18.46 -13.87
CA ILE A 429 -5.32 -19.94 -13.90
C ILE A 429 -4.94 -20.46 -12.52
N GLY A 430 -3.96 -19.85 -11.86
CA GLY A 430 -3.51 -20.26 -10.53
C GLY A 430 -4.59 -20.19 -9.46
N LEU A 431 -5.56 -19.27 -9.57
CA LEU A 431 -6.73 -19.23 -8.69
C LEU A 431 -7.69 -20.42 -8.88
N MET A 432 -7.68 -21.03 -10.06
CA MET A 432 -8.55 -22.17 -10.39
C MET A 432 -7.88 -23.51 -10.02
N LEU A 433 -6.58 -23.49 -9.75
CA LEU A 433 -5.81 -24.70 -9.44
C LEU A 433 -5.66 -24.83 -7.92
N ASP A 434 -6.12 -25.95 -7.37
CA ASP A 434 -5.90 -26.30 -5.96
C ASP A 434 -4.52 -26.96 -5.81
N THR A 435 -3.47 -26.13 -5.81
CA THR A 435 -2.08 -26.58 -5.72
C THR A 435 -1.32 -25.80 -4.64
N ILE A 436 -0.20 -26.36 -4.18
CA ILE A 436 0.75 -25.67 -3.27
C ILE A 436 1.33 -24.41 -3.93
N PHE A 437 1.45 -24.41 -5.27
CA PHE A 437 1.87 -23.24 -6.03
C PHE A 437 0.69 -22.30 -6.18
N ASN A 438 0.67 -21.28 -5.33
CA ASN A 438 -0.40 -20.29 -5.34
C ASN A 438 -0.40 -19.45 -6.63
N TYR A 439 -1.52 -18.78 -6.88
CA TYR A 439 -1.75 -17.96 -8.09
C TYR A 439 -0.67 -16.90 -8.33
N ALA A 440 -0.06 -16.33 -7.28
CA ALA A 440 0.98 -15.31 -7.43
C ALA A 440 2.27 -15.92 -8.02
N ILE A 441 2.68 -17.11 -7.56
CA ILE A 441 3.84 -17.81 -8.11
C ILE A 441 3.63 -18.13 -9.58
N ILE A 442 2.48 -18.75 -9.90
CA ILE A 442 2.14 -19.15 -11.28
C ILE A 442 2.13 -17.89 -12.17
N GLY A 443 1.49 -16.82 -11.73
CA GLY A 443 1.44 -15.55 -12.46
C GLY A 443 2.82 -14.95 -12.70
N ILE A 444 3.72 -14.93 -11.70
CA ILE A 444 5.10 -14.41 -11.86
C ILE A 444 5.90 -15.27 -12.85
N LEU A 445 5.77 -16.60 -12.79
CA LEU A 445 6.47 -17.50 -13.72
C LEU A 445 5.98 -17.32 -15.15
N PHE A 446 4.66 -17.20 -15.36
CA PHE A 446 4.08 -16.91 -16.67
C PHE A 446 4.53 -15.54 -17.20
N SER A 447 4.57 -14.53 -16.33
CA SER A 447 5.06 -13.20 -16.68
C SER A 447 6.53 -13.24 -17.12
N LEU A 448 7.38 -13.96 -16.38
CA LEU A 448 8.79 -14.13 -16.73
C LEU A 448 8.96 -14.85 -18.07
N ALA A 449 8.25 -15.96 -18.27
CA ALA A 449 8.26 -16.69 -19.52
C ALA A 449 7.81 -15.81 -20.70
N GLY A 450 6.70 -15.07 -20.54
CA GLY A 450 6.20 -14.14 -21.54
C GLY A 450 7.21 -13.04 -21.90
N LEU A 451 7.92 -12.50 -20.89
CA LEU A 451 8.96 -11.49 -21.10
C LEU A 451 10.13 -12.03 -21.92
N LEU A 452 10.66 -13.18 -21.52
CA LEU A 452 11.85 -13.75 -22.14
C LEU A 452 11.55 -14.29 -23.54
N VAL A 453 10.48 -15.08 -23.70
CA VAL A 453 10.10 -15.64 -25.00
C VAL A 453 9.67 -14.55 -25.97
N GLY A 454 8.77 -13.65 -25.53
CA GLY A 454 8.30 -12.54 -26.38
C GLY A 454 9.42 -11.64 -26.85
N SER A 455 10.38 -11.30 -25.97
CA SER A 455 11.54 -10.50 -26.33
C SER A 455 12.49 -11.24 -27.25
N ALA A 456 12.75 -12.54 -27.02
CA ALA A 456 13.65 -13.34 -27.87
C ALA A 456 13.13 -13.47 -29.32
N VAL A 457 11.82 -13.74 -29.46
CA VAL A 457 11.17 -13.93 -30.77
C VAL A 457 11.19 -12.62 -31.61
N THR A 458 10.96 -11.46 -30.95
CA THR A 458 10.80 -10.19 -31.67
C THR A 458 12.08 -9.34 -31.73
N ARG A 459 13.18 -9.77 -31.10
CA ARG A 459 14.42 -9.01 -30.96
C ARG A 459 15.03 -8.56 -32.28
N LYS A 460 15.05 -9.40 -33.30
CA LYS A 460 15.63 -9.10 -34.61
C LYS A 460 14.91 -7.90 -35.26
N ASN A 461 13.58 -7.95 -35.28
CA ASN A 461 12.75 -6.90 -35.90
C ASN A 461 12.84 -5.58 -35.12
N TYR A 462 12.90 -5.65 -33.79
CA TYR A 462 13.00 -4.46 -32.93
C TYR A 462 14.35 -3.73 -33.13
N ASN A 463 15.46 -4.44 -33.20
CA ASN A 463 16.77 -3.87 -33.45
C ASN A 463 16.90 -3.21 -34.86
N TYR A 464 16.22 -3.78 -35.86
CA TYR A 464 16.15 -3.19 -37.20
C TYR A 464 15.39 -1.86 -37.20
N GLN A 465 14.20 -1.83 -36.60
CA GLN A 465 13.40 -0.59 -36.51
C GLN A 465 14.12 0.52 -35.72
N ARG A 466 14.77 0.18 -34.64
CA ARG A 466 15.51 1.12 -33.80
C ARG A 466 16.70 1.73 -34.54
N ARG A 467 17.47 0.94 -35.29
CA ARG A 467 18.56 1.42 -36.10
C ARG A 467 18.09 2.40 -37.17
N ASN A 468 16.96 2.15 -37.81
CA ASN A 468 16.40 3.04 -38.81
C ASN A 468 16.00 4.40 -38.19
N ILE A 469 15.34 4.40 -37.04
CA ILE A 469 14.96 5.63 -36.31
C ILE A 469 16.21 6.43 -35.91
N GLU A 470 17.22 5.78 -35.31
CA GLU A 470 18.48 6.42 -34.91
C GLU A 470 19.24 7.01 -36.16
N THR A 471 19.12 6.35 -37.29
CA THR A 471 19.70 6.83 -38.57
C THR A 471 18.94 8.04 -39.11
N GLU A 472 17.60 7.99 -39.10
CA GLU A 472 16.75 9.13 -39.49
C GLU A 472 16.95 10.36 -38.60
N GLU A 473 17.01 10.17 -37.28
CA GLU A 473 17.29 11.27 -36.33
C GLU A 473 18.70 11.85 -36.50
N ARG A 474 19.66 11.04 -36.92
CA ARG A 474 21.03 11.50 -37.21
C ARG A 474 21.07 12.31 -38.50
N ILE A 475 20.42 11.85 -39.58
CA ILE A 475 20.31 12.57 -40.84
C ILE A 475 19.63 13.92 -40.62
N LEU A 476 18.52 13.96 -39.89
CA LEU A 476 17.82 15.21 -39.57
C LEU A 476 18.66 16.20 -38.74
N LYS A 477 19.61 15.72 -37.94
CA LYS A 477 20.51 16.56 -37.14
C LYS A 477 21.73 17.04 -37.95
N GLU A 478 22.06 16.38 -39.03
CA GLU A 478 23.16 16.78 -39.95
C GLU A 478 22.65 17.72 -41.06
N GLU A 479 21.33 17.83 -41.29
CA GLU A 479 20.69 18.74 -42.25
C GLU A 479 20.28 20.10 -41.63
N TYR A 480 20.40 20.28 -40.32
CA TYR A 480 20.18 21.54 -39.60
C TYR A 480 21.44 21.96 -38.84
#